data_b9f3d03ce93d7a2a5c98f29f80666c36
#
_entry.id   b9f3d03ce93d7a2a5c98f29f80666c36
#
_cell.length_a   1.000
_cell.length_b   1.000
_cell.length_c   1.000
_cell.angle_alpha   90.00
_cell.angle_beta   90.00
_cell.angle_gamma   90.00
#
_symmetry.space_group_name_H-M   'P 1'
#
loop_
_entity.id
_entity.type
_entity.pdbx_description
1 polymer ?
#
loop_
_entity_poly.entity_id
_entity_poly.type
_entity_poly.pdbx_seq_one_letter_code
_entity_poly.pdbx_strand_id
1 'polypeptide(L)'
;QSTYCKQEAQELAFWIIEETTGLTRGQVLTNCHEKHIPNLTDIIEQIKCHTPVQYVFGTTQWMGLRLQVTPATLIPRPETAELVEWIIATNDNNAPLSIVDIGTGSGCIAIALKQRCPIWQIRGVDISSDALEVAKKNALHNQVDIIWEEMDILSKKPESTDIIVSNPPYICHQEKEHMDARVLDHEPHSALFVPDDDPLLFYRRIA
;
A
#
# COMPACT_ATOMS: atom_id res chain seq x y z
N GLN A 1 5.67 -10.46 28.15
CA GLN A 1 4.46 -10.89 27.39
C GLN A 1 4.85 -10.99 25.94
N SER A 2 4.41 -12.06 25.23
CA SER A 2 4.65 -12.22 23.80
C SER A 2 3.85 -11.15 23.05
N THR A 3 4.52 -10.31 22.25
CA THR A 3 3.90 -9.25 21.45
C THR A 3 3.04 -9.81 20.32
N TYR A 4 3.33 -11.04 19.88
CA TYR A 4 2.67 -11.73 18.79
C TYR A 4 2.09 -13.05 19.25
N CYS A 5 0.94 -13.46 18.72
CA CYS A 5 0.45 -14.82 18.91
C CYS A 5 1.32 -15.80 18.11
N LYS A 6 1.22 -17.10 18.46
CA LYS A 6 2.07 -18.14 17.82
C LYS A 6 1.93 -18.18 16.30
N GLN A 7 0.74 -17.97 15.78
CA GLN A 7 0.46 -18.01 14.35
C GLN A 7 1.08 -16.79 13.64
N GLU A 8 0.91 -15.58 14.19
CA GLU A 8 1.55 -14.36 13.66
C GLU A 8 3.08 -14.48 13.67
N ALA A 9 3.66 -14.94 14.78
CA ALA A 9 5.10 -15.13 14.87
C ALA A 9 5.61 -16.13 13.81
N GLN A 10 4.85 -17.15 13.48
CA GLN A 10 5.19 -18.12 12.44
C GLN A 10 5.11 -17.50 11.04
N GLU A 11 4.09 -16.72 10.73
CA GLU A 11 3.97 -16.02 9.44
C GLU A 11 5.09 -14.98 9.27
N LEU A 12 5.41 -14.23 10.32
CA LEU A 12 6.55 -13.31 10.33
C LEU A 12 7.88 -14.03 10.10
N ALA A 13 8.08 -15.19 10.72
CA ALA A 13 9.30 -15.98 10.52
C ALA A 13 9.44 -16.46 9.07
N PHE A 14 8.36 -16.93 8.44
CA PHE A 14 8.37 -17.28 7.02
C PHE A 14 8.65 -16.08 6.14
N TRP A 15 8.04 -14.92 6.41
CA TRP A 15 8.32 -13.71 5.66
C TRP A 15 9.78 -13.29 5.76
N ILE A 16 10.34 -13.27 6.98
CA ILE A 16 11.77 -12.94 7.19
C ILE A 16 12.67 -13.88 6.39
N ILE A 17 12.40 -15.19 6.42
CA ILE A 17 13.19 -16.17 5.69
C ILE A 17 13.06 -15.95 4.18
N GLU A 18 11.87 -15.75 3.68
CA GLU A 18 11.60 -15.55 2.25
C GLU A 18 12.32 -14.28 1.73
N GLU A 19 12.17 -13.14 2.42
CA GLU A 19 12.81 -11.88 2.02
C GLU A 19 14.33 -11.92 2.12
N THR A 20 14.88 -12.63 3.10
CA THR A 20 16.34 -12.66 3.33
C THR A 20 17.08 -13.74 2.57
N THR A 21 16.41 -14.86 2.24
CA THR A 21 17.06 -16.03 1.65
C THR A 21 16.53 -16.39 0.26
N GLY A 22 15.38 -15.81 -0.15
CA GLY A 22 14.68 -16.17 -1.38
C GLY A 22 14.02 -17.54 -1.36
N LEU A 23 14.01 -18.25 -0.21
CA LEU A 23 13.37 -19.56 -0.09
C LEU A 23 11.87 -19.41 0.13
N THR A 24 11.07 -20.08 -0.69
CA THR A 24 9.63 -20.16 -0.48
C THR A 24 9.29 -20.98 0.77
N ARG A 25 8.11 -20.74 1.34
CA ARG A 25 7.60 -21.50 2.49
C ARG A 25 7.69 -23.02 2.30
N GLY A 26 7.37 -23.52 1.09
CA GLY A 26 7.48 -24.95 0.77
C GLY A 26 8.93 -25.44 0.83
N GLN A 27 9.87 -24.66 0.33
CA GLN A 27 11.30 -25.00 0.38
C GLN A 27 11.84 -24.97 1.82
N VAL A 28 11.39 -24.03 2.64
CA VAL A 28 11.76 -23.97 4.08
C VAL A 28 11.29 -25.20 4.82
N LEU A 29 10.07 -25.67 4.54
CA LEU A 29 9.50 -26.85 5.20
C LEU A 29 10.12 -28.18 4.74
N THR A 30 10.66 -28.24 3.52
CA THR A 30 11.24 -29.46 2.93
C THR A 30 12.76 -29.53 3.05
N ASN A 31 13.45 -28.40 3.13
CA ASN A 31 14.90 -28.31 3.18
C ASN A 31 15.36 -27.84 4.58
N CYS A 32 15.70 -28.78 5.45
CA CYS A 32 16.26 -28.51 6.80
C CYS A 32 17.74 -28.06 6.74
N HIS A 33 18.08 -27.08 5.91
CA HIS A 33 19.43 -26.55 5.90
C HIS A 33 19.54 -25.33 6.82
N GLU A 34 20.52 -25.31 7.68
CA GLU A 34 20.91 -24.12 8.43
C GLU A 34 21.32 -23.03 7.45
N LYS A 35 20.52 -21.96 7.38
CA LYS A 35 20.88 -20.76 6.64
C LYS A 35 21.08 -19.62 7.59
N HIS A 36 22.19 -18.94 7.42
CA HIS A 36 22.44 -17.68 8.13
C HIS A 36 21.53 -16.60 7.57
N ILE A 37 20.78 -15.93 8.45
CA ILE A 37 19.95 -14.77 8.11
C ILE A 37 20.77 -13.52 8.51
N PRO A 38 21.23 -12.72 7.53
CA PRO A 38 21.93 -11.48 7.83
C PRO A 38 21.05 -10.53 8.65
N ASN A 39 21.67 -9.83 9.62
CA ASN A 39 21.01 -8.80 10.44
C ASN A 39 19.74 -9.27 11.17
N LEU A 40 19.60 -10.57 11.43
CA LEU A 40 18.39 -11.12 12.08
C LEU A 40 18.08 -10.42 13.41
N THR A 41 19.11 -10.08 14.20
CA THR A 41 18.93 -9.38 15.47
C THR A 41 18.28 -8.03 15.28
N ASP A 42 18.75 -7.23 14.32
CA ASP A 42 18.21 -5.90 14.02
C ASP A 42 16.78 -5.97 13.48
N ILE A 43 16.50 -6.97 12.63
CA ILE A 43 15.14 -7.23 12.12
C ILE A 43 14.19 -7.54 13.29
N ILE A 44 14.61 -8.43 14.21
CA ILE A 44 13.81 -8.80 15.39
C ILE A 44 13.59 -7.60 16.31
N GLU A 45 14.59 -6.76 16.54
CA GLU A 45 14.44 -5.56 17.38
C GLU A 45 13.45 -4.56 16.77
N GLN A 46 13.51 -4.30 15.46
CA GLN A 46 12.53 -3.45 14.79
C GLN A 46 11.10 -4.00 14.93
N ILE A 47 10.91 -5.31 14.73
CA ILE A 47 9.59 -5.96 14.90
C ILE A 47 9.11 -5.88 16.35
N LYS A 48 9.99 -6.03 17.34
CA LYS A 48 9.66 -5.83 18.76
C LYS A 48 9.25 -4.38 19.07
N CYS A 49 9.78 -3.42 18.34
CA CYS A 49 9.38 -2.01 18.40
C CYS A 49 8.11 -1.72 17.59
N HIS A 50 7.34 -2.75 17.25
CA HIS A 50 6.09 -2.67 16.48
C HIS A 50 6.25 -2.16 15.04
N THR A 51 7.48 -2.05 14.50
CA THR A 51 7.67 -1.68 13.10
C THR A 51 7.03 -2.75 12.20
N PRO A 52 6.11 -2.38 11.30
CA PRO A 52 5.54 -3.31 10.32
C PRO A 52 6.63 -4.01 9.52
N VAL A 53 6.52 -5.32 9.35
CA VAL A 53 7.53 -6.11 8.63
C VAL A 53 7.74 -5.59 7.19
N GLN A 54 6.70 -5.03 6.57
CA GLN A 54 6.77 -4.38 5.27
C GLN A 54 7.73 -3.19 5.27
N TYR A 55 7.75 -2.40 6.33
CA TYR A 55 8.70 -1.28 6.46
C TYR A 55 10.10 -1.74 6.83
N VAL A 56 10.23 -2.83 7.61
CA VAL A 56 11.54 -3.42 7.92
C VAL A 56 12.26 -3.82 6.63
N PHE A 57 11.54 -4.42 5.68
CA PHE A 57 12.10 -4.83 4.38
C PHE A 57 11.91 -3.79 3.27
N GLY A 58 11.11 -2.75 3.50
CA GLY A 58 10.80 -1.72 2.52
C GLY A 58 9.97 -2.21 1.34
N THR A 59 9.36 -3.40 1.43
CA THR A 59 8.59 -4.00 0.34
C THR A 59 7.36 -4.76 0.84
N THR A 60 6.36 -4.90 -0.04
CA THR A 60 5.19 -5.76 0.16
C THR A 60 4.76 -6.42 -1.14
N GLN A 61 4.06 -7.56 -1.02
CA GLN A 61 3.38 -8.22 -2.15
C GLN A 61 1.89 -7.85 -2.08
N TRP A 62 1.34 -7.38 -3.20
CA TRP A 62 -0.07 -7.05 -3.29
C TRP A 62 -0.59 -7.26 -4.71
N MET A 63 -1.65 -8.03 -4.89
CA MET A 63 -2.22 -8.41 -6.20
C MET A 63 -1.18 -8.94 -7.21
N GLY A 64 -0.17 -9.66 -6.76
CA GLY A 64 0.93 -10.15 -7.59
C GLY A 64 1.99 -9.10 -7.94
N LEU A 65 1.83 -7.86 -7.49
CA LEU A 65 2.81 -6.79 -7.62
C LEU A 65 3.80 -6.82 -6.45
N ARG A 66 5.09 -6.60 -6.72
CA ARG A 66 6.05 -6.25 -5.69
C ARG A 66 6.15 -4.73 -5.62
N LEU A 67 5.79 -4.18 -4.47
CA LEU A 67 5.73 -2.74 -4.24
C LEU A 67 6.71 -2.32 -3.14
N GLN A 68 7.46 -1.26 -3.37
CA GLN A 68 8.17 -0.57 -2.32
C GLN A 68 7.18 0.16 -1.42
N VAL A 69 7.44 0.15 -0.12
CA VAL A 69 6.69 0.89 0.89
C VAL A 69 7.65 1.55 1.86
N THR A 70 7.31 2.72 2.32
CA THR A 70 8.06 3.49 3.31
C THR A 70 7.09 4.15 4.28
N PRO A 71 7.53 4.72 5.40
CA PRO A 71 6.66 5.51 6.28
C PRO A 71 5.94 6.70 5.62
N ALA A 72 6.28 7.03 4.37
CA ALA A 72 5.57 8.02 3.57
C ALA A 72 4.29 7.47 2.89
N THR A 73 4.09 6.15 2.86
CA THR A 73 2.97 5.51 2.15
C THR A 73 2.23 4.52 3.05
N LEU A 74 0.90 4.53 2.99
CA LEU A 74 0.10 3.48 3.61
C LEU A 74 0.50 2.11 3.02
N ILE A 75 0.63 1.10 3.87
CA ILE A 75 0.83 -0.28 3.40
C ILE A 75 -0.46 -0.74 2.69
N PRO A 76 -0.39 -1.20 1.42
CA PRO A 76 -1.57 -1.64 0.68
C PRO A 76 -2.37 -2.69 1.42
N ARG A 77 -3.67 -2.44 1.59
CA ARG A 77 -4.59 -3.34 2.32
C ARG A 77 -5.19 -4.38 1.37
N PRO A 78 -5.38 -5.63 1.83
CA PRO A 78 -6.00 -6.68 1.01
C PRO A 78 -7.37 -6.27 0.45
N GLU A 79 -8.18 -5.58 1.25
CA GLU A 79 -9.55 -5.15 0.89
C GLU A 79 -9.54 -4.15 -0.28
N THR A 80 -8.48 -3.38 -0.44
CA THR A 80 -8.33 -2.43 -1.56
C THR A 80 -8.24 -3.17 -2.91
N ALA A 81 -7.86 -4.45 -2.91
CA ALA A 81 -7.86 -5.26 -4.13
C ALA A 81 -9.27 -5.47 -4.70
N GLU A 82 -10.29 -5.56 -3.85
CA GLU A 82 -11.69 -5.70 -4.28
C GLU A 82 -12.14 -4.49 -5.10
N LEU A 83 -11.69 -3.29 -4.75
CA LEU A 83 -11.97 -2.07 -5.51
C LEU A 83 -11.38 -2.13 -6.92
N VAL A 84 -10.15 -2.60 -7.06
CA VAL A 84 -9.49 -2.78 -8.37
C VAL A 84 -10.23 -3.82 -9.21
N GLU A 85 -10.55 -4.98 -8.63
CA GLU A 85 -11.28 -6.03 -9.33
C GLU A 85 -12.68 -5.58 -9.75
N TRP A 86 -13.35 -4.79 -8.92
CA TRP A 86 -14.67 -4.23 -9.25
C TRP A 86 -14.60 -3.26 -10.42
N ILE A 87 -13.62 -2.36 -10.46
CA ILE A 87 -13.43 -1.42 -11.57
C ILE A 87 -13.19 -2.19 -12.87
N ILE A 88 -12.32 -3.21 -12.85
CA ILE A 88 -12.01 -4.04 -14.02
C ILE A 88 -13.26 -4.83 -14.49
N ALA A 89 -14.03 -5.38 -13.57
CA ALA A 89 -15.20 -6.20 -13.89
C ALA A 89 -16.39 -5.40 -14.44
N THR A 90 -16.50 -4.12 -14.10
CA THR A 90 -17.64 -3.27 -14.47
C THR A 90 -17.41 -2.40 -15.70
N ASN A 91 -16.18 -2.38 -16.25
CA ASN A 91 -15.83 -1.55 -17.40
C ASN A 91 -15.31 -2.38 -18.58
N ASP A 92 -15.42 -1.83 -19.78
CA ASP A 92 -14.88 -2.48 -20.99
C ASP A 92 -13.35 -2.30 -21.04
N ASN A 93 -12.66 -3.39 -20.81
CA ASN A 93 -11.20 -3.42 -20.81
C ASN A 93 -10.56 -3.22 -22.21
N ASN A 94 -11.38 -3.22 -23.27
CA ASN A 94 -10.95 -2.97 -24.66
C ASN A 94 -11.25 -1.54 -25.12
N ALA A 95 -11.95 -0.74 -24.29
CA ALA A 95 -12.17 0.67 -24.56
C ALA A 95 -11.15 1.54 -23.82
N PRO A 96 -10.64 2.62 -24.42
CA PRO A 96 -9.77 3.56 -23.71
C PRO A 96 -10.57 4.30 -22.65
N LEU A 97 -10.11 4.27 -21.41
CA LEU A 97 -10.68 5.01 -20.29
C LEU A 97 -9.60 5.88 -19.65
N SER A 98 -10.02 7.02 -19.13
CA SER A 98 -9.22 7.90 -18.29
C SER A 98 -9.60 7.69 -16.82
N ILE A 99 -8.60 7.44 -15.96
CA ILE A 99 -8.81 7.14 -14.54
C ILE A 99 -7.87 8.01 -13.71
N VAL A 100 -8.39 8.56 -12.62
CA VAL A 100 -7.56 9.20 -11.60
C VAL A 100 -7.67 8.46 -10.27
N ASP A 101 -6.51 8.10 -9.70
CA ASP A 101 -6.34 7.51 -8.38
C ASP A 101 -5.97 8.62 -7.40
N ILE A 102 -6.90 8.99 -6.52
CA ILE A 102 -6.73 10.11 -5.58
C ILE A 102 -6.24 9.57 -4.23
N GLY A 103 -5.15 10.17 -3.71
CA GLY A 103 -4.45 9.66 -2.55
C GLY A 103 -3.74 8.35 -2.90
N THR A 104 -3.00 8.35 -4.01
CA THR A 104 -2.44 7.14 -4.61
C THR A 104 -1.42 6.41 -3.73
N GLY A 105 -0.80 7.10 -2.77
CA GLY A 105 0.16 6.54 -1.81
C GLY A 105 1.32 5.81 -2.51
N SER A 106 1.42 4.51 -2.32
CA SER A 106 2.42 3.66 -2.99
C SER A 106 2.16 3.45 -4.49
N GLY A 107 1.05 3.94 -5.02
CA GLY A 107 0.62 3.73 -6.40
C GLY A 107 -0.06 2.37 -6.64
N CYS A 108 -0.38 1.62 -5.62
CA CYS A 108 -0.83 0.22 -5.75
C CYS A 108 -2.08 0.07 -6.63
N ILE A 109 -3.10 0.92 -6.45
CA ILE A 109 -4.33 0.89 -7.26
C ILE A 109 -4.01 1.26 -8.71
N ALA A 110 -3.35 2.41 -8.93
CA ALA A 110 -3.00 2.92 -10.25
C ALA A 110 -2.15 1.90 -11.05
N ILE A 111 -1.15 1.29 -10.41
CA ILE A 111 -0.25 0.31 -11.03
C ILE A 111 -1.01 -0.98 -11.37
N ALA A 112 -1.84 -1.50 -10.47
CA ALA A 112 -2.63 -2.69 -10.71
C ALA A 112 -3.62 -2.51 -11.88
N LEU A 113 -4.31 -1.37 -11.94
CA LEU A 113 -5.20 -1.03 -13.03
C LEU A 113 -4.44 -0.94 -14.36
N LYS A 114 -3.30 -0.24 -14.39
CA LYS A 114 -2.48 -0.07 -15.59
C LYS A 114 -1.91 -1.38 -16.11
N GLN A 115 -1.48 -2.26 -15.20
CA GLN A 115 -0.94 -3.58 -15.57
C GLN A 115 -2.02 -4.48 -16.19
N ARG A 116 -3.23 -4.46 -15.62
CA ARG A 116 -4.36 -5.28 -16.06
C ARG A 116 -5.06 -4.72 -17.31
N CYS A 117 -5.07 -3.40 -17.47
CA CYS A 117 -5.73 -2.68 -18.56
C CYS A 117 -4.75 -1.68 -19.21
N PRO A 118 -3.78 -2.14 -20.03
CA PRO A 118 -2.69 -1.31 -20.56
C PRO A 118 -3.14 -0.12 -21.41
N ILE A 119 -4.31 -0.20 -22.04
CA ILE A 119 -4.85 0.89 -22.89
C ILE A 119 -5.48 2.04 -22.07
N TRP A 120 -5.77 1.83 -20.80
CA TRP A 120 -6.33 2.87 -19.94
C TRP A 120 -5.27 3.94 -19.64
N GLN A 121 -5.71 5.19 -19.64
CA GLN A 121 -4.88 6.32 -19.22
C GLN A 121 -5.06 6.53 -17.72
N ILE A 122 -4.01 6.31 -16.95
CA ILE A 122 -4.08 6.38 -15.50
C ILE A 122 -3.21 7.52 -15.00
N ARG A 123 -3.79 8.30 -14.09
CA ARG A 123 -3.13 9.35 -13.33
C ARG A 123 -3.23 9.01 -11.85
N GLY A 124 -2.11 9.06 -11.12
CA GLY A 124 -2.06 8.99 -9.68
C GLY A 124 -1.79 10.38 -9.10
N VAL A 125 -2.60 10.80 -8.15
CA VAL A 125 -2.41 12.08 -7.47
C VAL A 125 -2.28 11.87 -5.96
N ASP A 126 -1.38 12.63 -5.33
CA ASP A 126 -1.18 12.61 -3.89
C ASP A 126 -0.73 14.00 -3.42
N ILE A 127 -1.04 14.35 -2.18
CA ILE A 127 -0.54 15.57 -1.56
C ILE A 127 0.94 15.44 -1.15
N SER A 128 1.41 14.21 -0.92
CA SER A 128 2.76 13.89 -0.48
C SER A 128 3.68 13.65 -1.68
N SER A 129 4.65 14.55 -1.88
CA SER A 129 5.72 14.34 -2.86
C SER A 129 6.53 13.08 -2.57
N ASP A 130 6.75 12.73 -1.30
CA ASP A 130 7.48 11.53 -0.90
C ASP A 130 6.71 10.25 -1.26
N ALA A 131 5.38 10.25 -1.12
CA ALA A 131 4.55 9.15 -1.57
C ALA A 131 4.62 8.98 -3.10
N LEU A 132 4.57 10.09 -3.84
CA LEU A 132 4.71 10.07 -5.30
C LEU A 132 6.07 9.54 -5.77
N GLU A 133 7.14 9.84 -5.05
CA GLU A 133 8.46 9.26 -5.35
C GLU A 133 8.48 7.73 -5.15
N VAL A 134 7.79 7.21 -4.16
CA VAL A 134 7.59 5.76 -3.98
C VAL A 134 6.74 5.20 -5.11
N ALA A 135 5.62 5.84 -5.45
CA ALA A 135 4.74 5.41 -6.54
C ALA A 135 5.46 5.36 -7.89
N LYS A 136 6.28 6.37 -8.23
CA LYS A 136 7.11 6.39 -9.45
C LYS A 136 8.08 5.22 -9.51
N LYS A 137 8.77 4.92 -8.40
CA LYS A 137 9.67 3.75 -8.32
C LYS A 137 8.93 2.44 -8.50
N ASN A 138 7.74 2.33 -7.90
CA ASN A 138 6.90 1.16 -8.05
C ASN A 138 6.40 0.97 -9.48
N ALA A 139 5.99 2.03 -10.16
CA ALA A 139 5.59 2.00 -11.56
C ALA A 139 6.73 1.55 -12.47
N LEU A 140 7.93 2.10 -12.25
CA LEU A 140 9.13 1.71 -13.00
C LEU A 140 9.47 0.22 -12.79
N HIS A 141 9.43 -0.25 -11.52
CA HIS A 141 9.70 -1.65 -11.18
C HIS A 141 8.69 -2.61 -11.85
N ASN A 142 7.42 -2.23 -11.88
CA ASN A 142 6.34 -3.02 -12.48
C ASN A 142 6.12 -2.72 -13.99
N GLN A 143 7.00 -1.93 -14.62
CA GLN A 143 7.04 -1.64 -16.04
C GLN A 143 5.74 -1.05 -16.61
N VAL A 144 5.13 -0.15 -15.87
CA VAL A 144 3.92 0.58 -16.26
C VAL A 144 4.17 2.08 -16.33
N ASP A 145 3.49 2.74 -17.29
CA ASP A 145 3.55 4.19 -17.48
C ASP A 145 2.29 4.85 -16.92
N ILE A 146 2.47 5.74 -15.93
CA ILE A 146 1.41 6.42 -15.20
C ILE A 146 1.82 7.88 -15.02
N ILE A 147 0.86 8.78 -15.16
CA ILE A 147 1.06 10.21 -14.91
C ILE A 147 0.92 10.46 -13.41
N TRP A 148 1.94 11.05 -12.80
CA TRP A 148 1.96 11.39 -11.38
C TRP A 148 1.88 12.90 -11.19
N GLU A 149 0.98 13.36 -10.30
CA GLU A 149 0.79 14.77 -10.02
C GLU A 149 0.68 15.02 -8.51
N GLU A 150 1.47 15.97 -8.00
CA GLU A 150 1.31 16.46 -6.63
C GLU A 150 0.07 17.36 -6.57
N MET A 151 -0.91 16.94 -5.76
CA MET A 151 -2.19 17.64 -5.69
C MET A 151 -2.85 17.47 -4.32
N ASP A 152 -3.20 18.57 -3.70
CA ASP A 152 -4.17 18.57 -2.60
C ASP A 152 -5.58 18.58 -3.16
N ILE A 153 -6.28 17.45 -3.04
CA ILE A 153 -7.65 17.30 -3.53
C ILE A 153 -8.64 18.23 -2.82
N LEU A 154 -8.36 18.67 -1.60
CA LEU A 154 -9.22 19.59 -0.88
C LEU A 154 -9.18 21.00 -1.49
N SER A 155 -8.07 21.38 -2.09
CA SER A 155 -7.85 22.70 -2.70
C SER A 155 -8.05 22.74 -4.21
N LYS A 156 -7.71 21.65 -4.93
CA LYS A 156 -7.75 21.58 -6.39
C LYS A 156 -8.59 20.37 -6.84
N LYS A 157 -9.31 20.51 -7.95
CA LYS A 157 -9.99 19.39 -8.60
C LYS A 157 -9.09 18.78 -9.68
N PRO A 158 -9.09 17.45 -9.85
CA PRO A 158 -8.44 16.83 -11.00
C PRO A 158 -9.18 17.24 -12.29
N GLU A 159 -8.50 17.09 -13.41
CA GLU A 159 -9.13 17.23 -14.73
C GLU A 159 -10.26 16.19 -14.89
N SER A 160 -11.20 16.49 -15.79
CA SER A 160 -12.31 15.57 -16.11
C SER A 160 -11.77 14.20 -16.52
N THR A 161 -12.33 13.15 -15.96
CA THR A 161 -11.94 11.77 -16.13
C THR A 161 -13.17 10.86 -16.16
N ASP A 162 -13.07 9.67 -16.75
CA ASP A 162 -14.18 8.72 -16.83
C ASP A 162 -14.44 8.05 -15.47
N ILE A 163 -13.36 7.77 -14.72
CA ILE A 163 -13.44 7.10 -13.41
C ILE A 163 -12.55 7.82 -12.40
N ILE A 164 -13.10 8.04 -11.23
CA ILE A 164 -12.34 8.45 -10.04
C ILE A 164 -12.28 7.26 -9.10
N VAL A 165 -11.09 6.90 -8.66
CA VAL A 165 -10.86 5.89 -7.62
C VAL A 165 -10.08 6.49 -6.47
N SER A 166 -10.39 6.10 -5.26
CA SER A 166 -9.68 6.57 -4.07
C SER A 166 -9.90 5.61 -2.90
N ASN A 167 -8.86 5.43 -2.12
CA ASN A 167 -8.95 4.92 -0.75
C ASN A 167 -8.45 6.04 0.20
N PRO A 168 -9.29 7.06 0.44
CA PRO A 168 -8.88 8.25 1.16
C PRO A 168 -8.84 8.03 2.66
N PRO A 169 -8.25 8.92 3.45
CA PRO A 169 -8.36 8.91 4.91
C PRO A 169 -9.82 8.95 5.37
N TYR A 170 -10.17 8.16 6.38
CA TYR A 170 -11.55 8.06 6.90
C TYR A 170 -11.63 7.77 8.41
N ILE A 171 -10.51 7.62 9.10
CA ILE A 171 -10.48 7.32 10.54
C ILE A 171 -10.55 8.62 11.33
N CYS A 172 -11.51 8.74 12.24
CA CYS A 172 -11.60 9.90 13.12
C CYS A 172 -10.46 9.89 14.16
N HIS A 173 -10.00 11.05 14.60
CA HIS A 173 -8.93 11.14 15.59
C HIS A 173 -9.30 10.47 16.93
N GLN A 174 -10.57 10.50 17.31
CA GLN A 174 -11.07 9.81 18.52
C GLN A 174 -10.96 8.29 18.46
N GLU A 175 -10.79 7.69 17.28
CA GLU A 175 -10.65 6.24 17.10
C GLU A 175 -9.22 5.72 17.35
N LYS A 176 -8.24 6.62 17.53
CA LYS A 176 -6.82 6.27 17.73
C LYS A 176 -6.59 5.28 18.86
N GLU A 177 -7.35 5.39 19.96
CA GLU A 177 -7.20 4.54 21.14
C GLU A 177 -7.49 3.06 20.88
N HIS A 178 -8.18 2.75 19.80
CA HIS A 178 -8.56 1.39 19.41
C HIS A 178 -7.70 0.82 18.26
N MET A 179 -6.74 1.59 17.78
CA MET A 179 -5.89 1.19 16.67
C MET A 179 -4.70 0.34 17.10
N ASP A 180 -4.25 -0.52 16.20
CA ASP A 180 -3.01 -1.27 16.40
C ASP A 180 -1.81 -0.30 16.43
N ALA A 181 -0.91 -0.47 17.40
CA ALA A 181 0.27 0.37 17.55
C ALA A 181 1.16 0.34 16.30
N ARG A 182 1.20 -0.77 15.58
CA ARG A 182 1.94 -0.90 14.31
C ARG A 182 1.47 0.10 13.26
N VAL A 183 0.17 0.38 13.22
CA VAL A 183 -0.42 1.36 12.31
C VAL A 183 -0.21 2.76 12.86
N LEU A 184 -0.59 2.97 14.12
CA LEU A 184 -0.60 4.29 14.73
C LEU A 184 0.79 4.94 14.81
N ASP A 185 1.83 4.14 15.14
CA ASP A 185 3.17 4.65 15.41
C ASP A 185 4.06 4.73 14.15
N HIS A 186 3.68 4.03 13.07
CA HIS A 186 4.56 3.87 11.91
C HIS A 186 3.96 4.31 10.57
N GLU A 187 2.63 4.22 10.39
CA GLU A 187 2.03 4.61 9.12
C GLU A 187 1.70 6.11 9.07
N PRO A 188 1.68 6.74 7.88
CA PRO A 188 1.52 8.18 7.78
C PRO A 188 0.11 8.62 8.22
N HIS A 189 0.05 9.47 9.23
CA HIS A 189 -1.23 9.96 9.78
C HIS A 189 -2.07 10.71 8.74
N SER A 190 -1.44 11.36 7.77
CA SER A 190 -2.13 12.02 6.64
C SER A 190 -2.90 11.06 5.75
N ALA A 191 -2.53 9.77 5.72
CA ALA A 191 -3.22 8.74 4.97
C ALA A 191 -4.30 8.01 5.79
N LEU A 192 -4.40 8.29 7.10
CA LEU A 192 -5.31 7.60 8.01
C LEU A 192 -6.45 8.49 8.49
N PHE A 193 -6.14 9.71 8.96
CA PHE A 193 -7.03 10.48 9.81
C PHE A 193 -7.76 11.61 9.11
N VAL A 194 -9.00 11.79 9.57
CA VAL A 194 -9.87 12.93 9.25
C VAL A 194 -10.28 13.66 10.55
N PRO A 195 -10.71 14.94 10.47
CA PRO A 195 -11.28 15.63 11.62
C PRO A 195 -12.51 14.91 12.19
N ASP A 196 -12.64 14.90 13.52
CA ASP A 196 -13.75 14.24 14.21
C ASP A 196 -15.12 14.83 13.88
N ASP A 197 -15.16 16.11 13.55
CA ASP A 197 -16.37 16.86 13.15
C ASP A 197 -16.71 16.71 11.66
N ASP A 198 -15.79 16.10 10.86
CA ASP A 198 -16.02 15.89 9.43
C ASP A 198 -15.45 14.55 8.91
N PRO A 199 -16.00 13.40 9.32
CA PRO A 199 -15.52 12.08 8.91
C PRO A 199 -15.67 11.81 7.40
N LEU A 200 -16.52 12.56 6.70
CA LEU A 200 -16.76 12.39 5.26
C LEU A 200 -16.06 13.46 4.40
N LEU A 201 -15.09 14.18 4.94
CA LEU A 201 -14.39 15.29 4.28
C LEU A 201 -13.94 14.94 2.85
N PHE A 202 -13.16 13.88 2.71
CA PHE A 202 -12.63 13.45 1.41
C PHE A 202 -13.71 12.88 0.50
N TYR A 203 -14.64 12.10 1.03
CA TYR A 203 -15.75 11.53 0.24
C TYR A 203 -16.61 12.62 -0.40
N ARG A 204 -16.99 13.66 0.37
CA ARG A 204 -17.75 14.80 -0.16
C ARG A 204 -16.98 15.61 -1.18
N ARG A 205 -15.67 15.67 -1.05
CA ARG A 205 -14.81 16.41 -1.96
C ARG A 205 -14.59 15.67 -3.28
N ILE A 206 -14.55 14.35 -3.24
CA ILE A 206 -14.30 13.48 -4.38
C ILE A 206 -15.58 13.26 -5.20
N ALA A 207 -16.72 13.09 -4.54
CA ALA A 207 -18.02 12.93 -5.20
C ALA A 207 -18.54 14.27 -5.75
#